data_fe5c7d751a3829e335e92cbd7291e33e
#
_entry.id   fe5c7d751a3829e335e92cbd7291e33e
#
_cell.length_a   1.000
_cell.length_b   1.000
_cell.length_c   1.000
_cell.angle_alpha   90.00
_cell.angle_beta   90.00
_cell.angle_gamma   90.00
#
_symmetry.space_group_name_H-M   'P 1'
#
loop_
_entity.id
_entity.type
_entity.pdbx_description
1 polymer ?
#
loop_
_entity_poly.entity_id
_entity_poly.type
_entity_poly.pdbx_seq_one_letter_code
_entity_poly.pdbx_strand_id
1 'polypeptide(L)'
;ILLCFGFFTFFFYFQTKPENTSISEIQNQQSELIASESHTENTIEDSDNALLNTVYSQGYSQDELENISVYEKYNEAVVNINTAVMGINWFLEPVPQEGGSGSGSIIDSRGYVVTNVHVIEGAYKIYISLSDGTQYEGKVIGIDEASDIAVIKFDPPKDVELKTIPFGESDNLKVGQKVLAIGNPFGFERTLTTGIVSGLGRPIKNSNNVIIRDMIQ
;
A
#
# COMPACT_ATOMS: atom_id res chain seq x y z
N ILE A 1 -20.24 -12.73 -22.38
CA ILE A 1 -19.01 -11.93 -22.58
C ILE A 1 -18.51 -11.60 -21.20
N LEU A 2 -17.53 -12.38 -20.70
CA LEU A 2 -16.91 -12.21 -19.41
C LEU A 2 -15.74 -11.23 -19.60
N LEU A 3 -15.90 -9.99 -19.15
CA LEU A 3 -14.82 -9.00 -19.06
C LEU A 3 -13.96 -9.37 -17.84
N CYS A 4 -12.87 -10.10 -18.05
CA CYS A 4 -11.81 -10.23 -17.05
C CYS A 4 -11.05 -8.91 -16.99
N PHE A 5 -11.43 -8.03 -16.07
CA PHE A 5 -10.57 -6.94 -15.62
C PHE A 5 -9.42 -7.52 -14.79
N GLY A 6 -8.22 -7.51 -15.37
CA GLY A 6 -7.01 -7.89 -14.66
C GLY A 6 -6.68 -6.85 -13.57
N PHE A 7 -7.12 -7.11 -12.36
CA PHE A 7 -6.66 -6.37 -11.19
C PHE A 7 -5.26 -6.86 -10.83
N PHE A 8 -4.24 -6.10 -11.22
CA PHE A 8 -2.90 -6.24 -10.64
C PHE A 8 -2.80 -5.31 -9.45
N THR A 9 -2.96 -5.87 -8.25
CA THR A 9 -2.70 -5.19 -6.98
C THR A 9 -1.24 -5.44 -6.59
N PHE A 10 -0.52 -4.37 -6.26
CA PHE A 10 0.77 -4.45 -5.58
C PHE A 10 0.54 -5.02 -4.18
N PHE A 11 1.18 -6.15 -3.87
CA PHE A 11 1.16 -6.73 -2.53
C PHE A 11 2.30 -6.14 -1.71
N PHE A 12 1.96 -5.39 -0.66
CA PHE A 12 2.90 -5.04 0.39
C PHE A 12 2.72 -6.00 1.56
N TYR A 13 3.84 -6.62 1.95
CA TYR A 13 3.88 -7.53 3.08
C TYR A 13 4.24 -6.79 4.36
N PHE A 14 3.42 -6.96 5.38
CA PHE A 14 3.70 -6.56 6.75
C PHE A 14 3.88 -7.80 7.62
N GLN A 15 5.06 -7.97 8.18
CA GLN A 15 5.34 -8.99 9.19
C GLN A 15 5.04 -8.41 10.56
N THR A 16 3.88 -8.74 11.13
CA THR A 16 3.70 -8.66 12.58
C THR A 16 4.43 -9.84 13.19
N LYS A 17 5.48 -9.58 13.96
CA LYS A 17 6.20 -10.60 14.70
C LYS A 17 5.31 -11.01 15.89
N PRO A 18 4.81 -12.24 15.99
CA PRO A 18 4.17 -12.66 17.22
C PRO A 18 5.22 -12.76 18.30
N GLU A 19 5.14 -11.92 19.32
CA GLU A 19 5.83 -12.20 20.58
C GLU A 19 5.14 -13.42 21.20
N ASN A 20 5.89 -14.51 21.32
CA ASN A 20 5.47 -15.73 21.99
C ASN A 20 5.45 -15.47 23.52
N THR A 21 4.42 -14.77 23.96
CA THR A 21 4.15 -14.67 25.41
C THR A 21 3.24 -15.83 25.79
N SER A 22 3.70 -16.70 26.69
CA SER A 22 2.92 -17.85 27.14
C SER A 22 1.69 -17.38 27.92
N ILE A 23 0.58 -18.11 27.80
CA ILE A 23 -0.70 -17.81 28.48
C ILE A 23 -0.53 -17.68 30.00
N SER A 24 0.46 -18.35 30.58
CA SER A 24 0.81 -18.28 32.01
C SER A 24 1.42 -16.93 32.43
N GLU A 25 2.13 -16.23 31.53
CA GLU A 25 2.70 -14.91 31.80
C GLU A 25 1.65 -13.80 31.72
N ILE A 26 0.66 -13.94 30.86
CA ILE A 26 -0.46 -13.00 30.73
C ILE A 26 -1.35 -13.05 31.99
N GLN A 27 -1.60 -14.23 32.57
CA GLN A 27 -2.38 -14.36 33.80
C GLN A 27 -1.68 -13.81 35.04
N ASN A 28 -0.33 -13.88 35.11
CA ASN A 28 0.44 -13.31 36.21
C ASN A 28 0.54 -11.77 36.14
N GLN A 29 0.65 -11.20 34.94
CA GLN A 29 0.63 -9.74 34.76
C GLN A 29 -0.73 -9.12 35.07
N GLN A 30 -1.81 -9.83 34.80
CA GLN A 30 -3.17 -9.35 35.11
C GLN A 30 -3.46 -9.33 36.61
N SER A 31 -2.87 -10.24 37.42
CA SER A 31 -3.00 -10.23 38.88
C SER A 31 -2.14 -9.20 39.58
N GLU A 32 -1.01 -8.81 39.02
CA GLU A 32 -0.15 -7.73 39.56
C GLU A 32 -0.72 -6.33 39.23
N LEU A 33 -1.40 -6.15 38.10
CA LEU A 33 -2.05 -4.88 37.73
C LEU A 33 -3.25 -4.54 38.64
N ILE A 34 -3.96 -5.53 39.13
CA ILE A 34 -5.09 -5.32 40.07
C ILE A 34 -4.63 -4.99 41.49
N ALA A 35 -3.40 -5.33 41.85
CA ALA A 35 -2.85 -5.06 43.19
C ALA A 35 -2.14 -3.69 43.32
N SER A 36 -1.89 -2.96 42.24
CA SER A 36 -1.18 -1.68 42.24
C SER A 36 -2.03 -0.42 42.11
N GLU A 37 -3.36 -0.55 42.07
CA GLU A 37 -4.29 0.60 42.02
C GLU A 37 -4.63 1.20 43.40
N SER A 38 -3.65 1.32 44.29
CA SER A 38 -3.77 2.22 45.43
C SER A 38 -2.53 3.08 45.56
N HIS A 39 -2.68 4.37 45.27
CA HIS A 39 -1.77 5.51 45.36
C HIS A 39 -0.87 5.80 44.16
N THR A 40 -1.19 6.78 43.34
CA THR A 40 -0.62 8.15 43.39
C THR A 40 -1.11 9.00 42.20
N GLU A 41 -1.47 10.24 42.50
CA GLU A 41 -1.78 11.33 41.55
C GLU A 41 -0.58 11.72 40.68
N ASN A 42 -0.90 12.25 39.49
CA ASN A 42 -0.12 13.07 38.56
C ASN A 42 0.58 12.36 37.41
N THR A 43 -0.09 12.38 36.23
CA THR A 43 0.44 13.04 35.02
C THR A 43 -0.61 13.02 33.90
N ILE A 44 -0.97 14.18 33.38
CA ILE A 44 -2.12 14.43 32.47
C ILE A 44 -1.75 14.27 30.97
N GLU A 45 -0.64 13.69 30.61
CA GLU A 45 -0.25 13.57 29.18
C GLU A 45 -0.33 12.16 28.57
N ASP A 46 -0.55 11.11 29.39
CA ASP A 46 -0.67 9.73 28.89
C ASP A 46 -2.13 9.23 28.77
N SER A 47 -3.09 10.07 29.23
CA SER A 47 -4.50 9.67 29.30
C SER A 47 -5.24 9.68 27.94
N ASP A 48 -4.82 10.54 27.01
CA ASP A 48 -5.51 10.67 25.72
C ASP A 48 -5.23 9.50 24.79
N ASN A 49 -3.99 8.97 24.80
CA ASN A 49 -3.66 7.77 24.04
C ASN A 49 -4.27 6.49 24.64
N ALA A 50 -4.37 6.39 25.96
CA ALA A 50 -5.01 5.26 26.62
C ALA A 50 -6.54 5.28 26.43
N LEU A 51 -7.17 6.46 26.44
CA LEU A 51 -8.60 6.61 26.17
C LEU A 51 -8.95 6.31 24.72
N LEU A 52 -8.14 6.74 23.76
CA LEU A 52 -8.30 6.39 22.35
C LEU A 52 -8.19 4.87 22.14
N ASN A 53 -7.19 4.23 22.72
CA ASN A 53 -7.05 2.77 22.64
C ASN A 53 -8.21 2.03 23.31
N THR A 54 -8.81 2.57 24.39
CA THR A 54 -9.95 1.94 25.09
C THR A 54 -11.27 2.13 24.31
N VAL A 55 -11.44 3.23 23.62
CA VAL A 55 -12.63 3.49 22.80
C VAL A 55 -12.62 2.63 21.53
N TYR A 56 -11.45 2.40 20.93
CA TYR A 56 -11.33 1.53 19.75
C TYR A 56 -11.38 0.03 20.08
N SER A 57 -11.04 -0.40 21.31
CA SER A 57 -11.07 -1.82 21.69
C SER A 57 -12.47 -2.36 22.01
N GLN A 58 -13.49 -1.52 22.15
CA GLN A 58 -14.85 -1.94 22.46
C GLN A 58 -15.67 -2.30 21.21
N GLY A 59 -15.21 -3.19 20.36
CA GLY A 59 -16.03 -3.68 19.27
C GLY A 59 -15.28 -4.36 18.12
N TYR A 60 -13.96 -4.20 18.03
CA TYR A 60 -13.16 -4.81 16.98
C TYR A 60 -12.35 -5.99 17.51
N SER A 61 -12.23 -7.04 16.69
CA SER A 61 -11.26 -8.12 16.95
C SER A 61 -9.83 -7.62 16.78
N GLN A 62 -8.85 -8.32 17.36
CA GLN A 62 -7.44 -8.00 17.19
C GLN A 62 -7.03 -7.94 15.70
N ASP A 63 -7.59 -8.84 14.89
CA ASP A 63 -7.35 -8.88 13.44
C ASP A 63 -7.89 -7.62 12.72
N GLU A 64 -9.05 -7.12 13.11
CA GLU A 64 -9.61 -5.89 12.56
C GLU A 64 -8.79 -4.67 12.97
N LEU A 65 -8.34 -4.60 14.23
CA LEU A 65 -7.48 -3.51 14.71
C LEU A 65 -6.15 -3.45 13.95
N GLU A 66 -5.53 -4.60 13.67
CA GLU A 66 -4.32 -4.68 12.86
C GLU A 66 -4.56 -4.18 11.43
N ASN A 67 -5.68 -4.58 10.80
CA ASN A 67 -6.04 -4.11 9.46
C ASN A 67 -6.25 -2.60 9.42
N ILE A 68 -6.99 -2.06 10.39
CA ILE A 68 -7.27 -0.62 10.53
C ILE A 68 -5.95 0.13 10.72
N SER A 69 -5.11 -0.30 11.66
CA SER A 69 -3.83 0.34 11.96
C SER A 69 -2.89 0.40 10.74
N VAL A 70 -2.78 -0.70 9.98
CA VAL A 70 -1.97 -0.72 8.75
C VAL A 70 -2.54 0.23 7.70
N TYR A 71 -3.86 0.25 7.52
CA TYR A 71 -4.50 1.13 6.56
C TYR A 71 -4.30 2.60 6.94
N GLU A 72 -4.59 3.00 8.17
CA GLU A 72 -4.40 4.38 8.65
C GLU A 72 -2.97 4.86 8.47
N LYS A 73 -2.00 3.98 8.73
CA LYS A 73 -0.58 4.32 8.65
C LYS A 73 -0.07 4.53 7.22
N TYR A 74 -0.57 3.76 6.25
CA TYR A 74 0.05 3.66 4.93
C TYR A 74 -0.85 4.06 3.76
N ASN A 75 -2.16 4.28 3.96
CA ASN A 75 -3.05 4.62 2.85
C ASN A 75 -2.63 5.88 2.10
N GLU A 76 -2.11 6.91 2.78
CA GLU A 76 -1.67 8.16 2.16
C GLU A 76 -0.42 8.00 1.27
N ALA A 77 0.38 6.94 1.52
CA ALA A 77 1.53 6.62 0.69
C ALA A 77 1.16 5.89 -0.61
N VAL A 78 -0.12 5.48 -0.76
CA VAL A 78 -0.62 4.88 -1.99
C VAL A 78 -1.24 5.98 -2.85
N VAL A 79 -0.68 6.16 -4.05
CA VAL A 79 -1.08 7.20 -5.00
C VAL A 79 -1.85 6.60 -6.18
N ASN A 80 -2.66 7.42 -6.83
CA ASN A 80 -3.22 7.10 -8.13
C ASN A 80 -2.28 7.60 -9.23
N ILE A 81 -2.09 6.80 -10.26
CA ILE A 81 -1.30 7.14 -11.44
C ILE A 81 -2.23 7.14 -12.64
N ASN A 82 -2.33 8.29 -13.29
CA ASN A 82 -3.06 8.46 -14.54
C ASN A 82 -2.06 8.79 -15.65
N THR A 83 -2.28 8.24 -16.82
CA THR A 83 -1.44 8.50 -17.98
C THR A 83 -2.19 9.20 -19.08
N ALA A 84 -1.50 9.97 -19.88
CA ALA A 84 -1.97 10.46 -21.16
C ALA A 84 -1.17 9.80 -22.27
N VAL A 85 -1.84 9.39 -23.33
CA VAL A 85 -1.23 8.81 -24.53
C VAL A 85 -1.51 9.71 -25.73
N MET A 86 -0.69 9.58 -26.78
CA MET A 86 -0.94 10.29 -28.05
C MET A 86 -1.83 9.42 -28.93
N GLY A 87 -3.05 9.86 -29.14
CA GLY A 87 -3.97 9.27 -30.10
C GLY A 87 -3.97 10.03 -31.44
N ILE A 88 -4.71 9.55 -32.42
CA ILE A 88 -4.91 10.20 -33.71
C ILE A 88 -6.41 10.54 -33.86
N ASN A 89 -6.72 11.81 -34.12
CA ASN A 89 -8.09 12.23 -34.35
C ASN A 89 -8.55 11.89 -35.81
N TRP A 90 -9.81 12.23 -36.15
CA TRP A 90 -10.37 12.01 -37.49
C TRP A 90 -9.61 12.72 -38.61
N PHE A 91 -8.89 13.80 -38.29
CA PHE A 91 -8.10 14.57 -39.26
C PHE A 91 -6.66 14.06 -39.37
N LEU A 92 -6.34 12.88 -38.79
CA LEU A 92 -5.00 12.28 -38.71
C LEU A 92 -3.99 13.14 -37.93
N GLU A 93 -4.48 14.00 -37.03
CA GLU A 93 -3.62 14.82 -36.19
C GLU A 93 -3.38 14.11 -34.84
N PRO A 94 -2.14 14.16 -34.30
CA PRO A 94 -1.87 13.63 -32.98
C PRO A 94 -2.54 14.49 -31.91
N VAL A 95 -3.36 13.86 -31.07
CA VAL A 95 -4.06 14.50 -29.95
C VAL A 95 -3.84 13.72 -28.66
N PRO A 96 -3.61 14.40 -27.53
CA PRO A 96 -3.59 13.74 -26.25
C PRO A 96 -4.93 13.09 -25.92
N GLN A 97 -4.89 11.87 -25.46
CA GLN A 97 -6.05 11.10 -24.98
C GLN A 97 -5.75 10.55 -23.58
N GLU A 98 -6.80 10.26 -22.82
CA GLU A 98 -6.64 9.53 -21.57
C GLU A 98 -6.06 8.15 -21.84
N GLY A 99 -5.02 7.80 -21.09
CA GLY A 99 -4.37 6.50 -21.13
C GLY A 99 -4.86 5.57 -20.03
N GLY A 100 -3.96 4.79 -19.48
CA GLY A 100 -4.24 3.90 -18.36
C GLY A 100 -4.31 4.62 -17.01
N SER A 101 -4.91 3.95 -16.05
CA SER A 101 -4.88 4.32 -14.63
C SER A 101 -4.40 3.15 -13.79
N GLY A 102 -3.70 3.43 -12.70
CA GLY A 102 -3.19 2.41 -11.79
C GLY A 102 -2.81 2.99 -10.43
N SER A 103 -2.23 2.14 -9.61
CA SER A 103 -1.76 2.52 -8.29
C SER A 103 -0.23 2.56 -8.26
N GLY A 104 0.32 3.37 -7.38
CA GLY A 104 1.73 3.39 -7.04
C GLY A 104 1.94 3.59 -5.56
N SER A 105 3.15 3.32 -5.09
CA SER A 105 3.52 3.47 -3.69
C SER A 105 4.71 4.40 -3.55
N ILE A 106 4.57 5.43 -2.72
CA ILE A 106 5.67 6.34 -2.38
C ILE A 106 6.65 5.57 -1.49
N ILE A 107 7.89 5.41 -1.93
CA ILE A 107 8.94 4.69 -1.21
C ILE A 107 10.00 5.61 -0.60
N ASP A 108 10.01 6.89 -0.97
CA ASP A 108 10.98 7.88 -0.51
C ASP A 108 10.34 9.26 -0.48
N SER A 109 10.61 10.03 0.59
CA SER A 109 10.08 11.38 0.79
C SER A 109 10.50 12.41 -0.27
N ARG A 110 11.50 12.08 -1.10
CA ARG A 110 11.90 12.86 -2.28
C ARG A 110 10.98 12.68 -3.48
N GLY A 111 9.86 11.95 -3.33
CA GLY A 111 8.84 11.74 -4.37
C GLY A 111 9.10 10.56 -5.29
N TYR A 112 9.87 9.55 -4.86
CA TYR A 112 10.01 8.30 -5.63
C TYR A 112 8.82 7.38 -5.37
N VAL A 113 8.25 6.88 -6.47
CA VAL A 113 7.07 6.02 -6.48
C VAL A 113 7.38 4.75 -7.27
N VAL A 114 7.08 3.60 -6.68
CA VAL A 114 7.09 2.30 -7.37
C VAL A 114 5.70 2.01 -7.93
N THR A 115 5.66 1.57 -9.17
CA THR A 115 4.45 1.13 -9.88
C THR A 115 4.80 0.01 -10.86
N ASN A 116 3.83 -0.44 -11.66
CA ASN A 116 4.08 -1.41 -12.72
C ASN A 116 4.43 -0.74 -14.07
N VAL A 117 5.21 -1.44 -14.89
CA VAL A 117 5.54 -0.97 -16.25
C VAL A 117 4.27 -0.83 -17.09
N HIS A 118 3.36 -1.82 -17.02
CA HIS A 118 2.11 -1.80 -17.80
C HIS A 118 1.19 -0.60 -17.46
N VAL A 119 1.32 0.01 -16.26
CA VAL A 119 0.57 1.23 -15.88
C VAL A 119 1.04 2.44 -16.66
N ILE A 120 2.34 2.52 -16.96
CA ILE A 120 2.97 3.67 -17.61
C ILE A 120 3.37 3.41 -19.07
N GLU A 121 3.08 2.21 -19.58
CA GLU A 121 3.43 1.82 -20.95
C GLU A 121 2.75 2.73 -21.98
N GLY A 122 3.54 3.23 -22.93
CA GLY A 122 3.02 4.13 -23.97
C GLY A 122 2.63 5.53 -23.49
N ALA A 123 2.86 5.86 -22.23
CA ALA A 123 2.49 7.16 -21.67
C ALA A 123 3.31 8.30 -22.30
N TYR A 124 2.59 9.30 -22.84
CA TYR A 124 3.17 10.60 -23.20
C TYR A 124 3.42 11.48 -21.98
N LYS A 125 2.49 11.42 -21.02
CA LYS A 125 2.58 12.07 -19.71
C LYS A 125 2.08 11.15 -18.61
N ILE A 126 2.67 11.29 -17.44
CA ILE A 126 2.30 10.55 -16.24
C ILE A 126 1.89 11.57 -15.19
N TYR A 127 0.74 11.38 -14.57
CA TYR A 127 0.23 12.19 -13.48
C TYR A 127 0.09 11.35 -12.22
N ILE A 128 0.58 11.87 -11.11
CA ILE A 128 0.54 11.25 -9.79
C ILE A 128 -0.38 12.07 -8.91
N SER A 129 -1.48 11.46 -8.45
CA SER A 129 -2.45 12.11 -7.57
C SER A 129 -2.28 11.60 -6.14
N LEU A 130 -2.02 12.52 -5.21
CA LEU A 130 -1.86 12.25 -3.78
C LEU A 130 -3.21 12.08 -3.08
N SER A 131 -3.15 11.86 -1.76
CA SER A 131 -4.32 11.64 -0.91
C SER A 131 -5.25 12.84 -0.79
N ASP A 132 -4.70 14.02 -0.88
CA ASP A 132 -5.40 15.30 -0.82
C ASP A 132 -6.01 15.73 -2.18
N GLY A 133 -5.85 14.90 -3.22
CA GLY A 133 -6.27 15.19 -4.59
C GLY A 133 -5.27 16.05 -5.38
N THR A 134 -4.17 16.47 -4.78
CA THR A 134 -3.14 17.24 -5.50
C THR A 134 -2.46 16.35 -6.53
N GLN A 135 -2.27 16.90 -7.74
CA GLN A 135 -1.71 16.18 -8.87
C GLN A 135 -0.34 16.74 -9.28
N TYR A 136 0.60 15.86 -9.53
CA TYR A 136 1.95 16.18 -9.98
C TYR A 136 2.30 15.44 -11.27
N GLU A 137 3.11 16.07 -12.13
CA GLU A 137 3.68 15.40 -13.30
C GLU A 137 4.85 14.51 -12.85
N GLY A 138 4.78 13.23 -13.21
CA GLY A 138 5.80 12.22 -12.91
C GLY A 138 6.77 12.01 -14.06
N LYS A 139 8.01 11.68 -13.73
CA LYS A 139 9.07 11.31 -14.69
C LYS A 139 9.52 9.90 -14.42
N VAL A 140 9.70 9.10 -15.46
CA VAL A 140 10.25 7.74 -15.35
C VAL A 140 11.73 7.84 -14.99
N ILE A 141 12.11 7.14 -13.92
CA ILE A 141 13.50 7.04 -13.45
C ILE A 141 14.14 5.74 -13.95
N GLY A 142 13.38 4.65 -13.92
CA GLY A 142 13.83 3.35 -14.39
C GLY A 142 12.67 2.38 -14.53
N ILE A 143 12.86 1.37 -15.37
CA ILE A 143 11.92 0.28 -15.62
C ILE A 143 12.65 -1.05 -15.65
N ASP A 144 11.97 -2.08 -15.18
CA ASP A 144 12.35 -3.48 -15.36
C ASP A 144 11.13 -4.22 -15.96
N GLU A 145 11.17 -4.41 -17.27
CA GLU A 145 10.10 -5.07 -18.01
C GLU A 145 9.96 -6.55 -17.63
N ALA A 146 11.06 -7.20 -17.21
CA ALA A 146 11.06 -8.61 -16.86
C ALA A 146 10.27 -8.85 -15.56
N SER A 147 10.30 -7.89 -14.64
CA SER A 147 9.59 -7.94 -13.35
C SER A 147 8.30 -7.11 -13.36
N ASP A 148 8.00 -6.41 -14.46
CA ASP A 148 6.89 -5.45 -14.56
C ASP A 148 6.95 -4.37 -13.47
N ILE A 149 8.15 -3.86 -13.17
CA ILE A 149 8.38 -2.82 -12.15
C ILE A 149 8.87 -1.54 -12.80
N ALA A 150 8.29 -0.43 -12.42
CA ALA A 150 8.74 0.91 -12.80
C ALA A 150 8.93 1.79 -11.56
N VAL A 151 9.94 2.65 -11.61
CA VAL A 151 10.14 3.72 -10.66
C VAL A 151 9.92 5.04 -11.37
N ILE A 152 8.99 5.82 -10.86
CA ILE A 152 8.72 7.17 -11.32
C ILE A 152 9.02 8.17 -10.20
N LYS A 153 9.23 9.44 -10.55
CA LYS A 153 9.52 10.50 -9.58
C LYS A 153 8.71 11.73 -9.91
N PHE A 154 8.15 12.35 -8.89
CA PHE A 154 7.63 13.71 -8.94
C PHE A 154 8.41 14.61 -7.97
N ASP A 155 8.27 15.92 -8.12
CA ASP A 155 8.93 16.88 -7.26
C ASP A 155 7.89 17.50 -6.31
N PRO A 156 7.77 16.99 -5.05
CA PRO A 156 6.83 17.53 -4.06
C PRO A 156 7.29 18.92 -3.61
N PRO A 157 6.36 19.83 -3.23
CA PRO A 157 6.70 21.07 -2.55
C PRO A 157 7.46 20.79 -1.26
N LYS A 158 8.32 21.75 -0.84
CA LYS A 158 9.20 21.55 0.34
C LYS A 158 8.43 21.51 1.68
N ASP A 159 7.22 22.01 1.69
CA ASP A 159 6.30 22.09 2.83
C ASP A 159 5.34 20.89 2.91
N VAL A 160 5.41 19.96 1.96
CA VAL A 160 4.62 18.73 1.94
C VAL A 160 5.43 17.58 2.52
N GLU A 161 4.96 17.01 3.63
CA GLU A 161 5.52 15.79 4.21
C GLU A 161 4.83 14.57 3.58
N LEU A 162 5.58 13.82 2.77
CA LEU A 162 5.08 12.60 2.14
C LEU A 162 5.15 11.41 3.10
N LYS A 163 4.05 10.68 3.23
CA LYS A 163 4.07 9.34 3.84
C LYS A 163 4.72 8.36 2.87
N THR A 164 5.49 7.42 3.42
CA THR A 164 6.23 6.43 2.63
C THR A 164 5.97 5.02 3.12
N ILE A 165 6.10 4.03 2.23
CA ILE A 165 6.01 2.62 2.55
C ILE A 165 7.43 2.04 2.58
N PRO A 166 7.87 1.45 3.71
CA PRO A 166 9.16 0.78 3.79
C PRO A 166 9.14 -0.55 3.03
N PHE A 167 10.27 -0.96 2.51
CA PHE A 167 10.43 -2.31 1.96
C PHE A 167 10.44 -3.35 3.09
N GLY A 168 9.78 -4.48 2.85
CA GLY A 168 9.79 -5.65 3.72
C GLY A 168 10.69 -6.76 3.18
N GLU A 169 10.79 -7.85 3.94
CA GLU A 169 11.53 -9.07 3.60
C GLU A 169 10.55 -10.12 3.08
N SER A 170 10.75 -10.61 1.85
CA SER A 170 9.88 -11.62 1.24
C SER A 170 10.41 -13.06 1.32
N ASP A 171 11.69 -13.26 1.67
CA ASP A 171 12.35 -14.58 1.64
C ASP A 171 11.74 -15.58 2.63
N ASN A 172 11.16 -15.08 3.72
CA ASN A 172 10.59 -15.91 4.80
C ASN A 172 9.06 -16.04 4.72
N LEU A 173 8.44 -15.59 3.62
CA LEU A 173 6.99 -15.72 3.44
C LEU A 173 6.53 -17.17 3.45
N LYS A 174 5.34 -17.40 4.01
CA LYS A 174 4.71 -18.72 4.06
C LYS A 174 3.32 -18.68 3.42
N VAL A 175 2.98 -19.75 2.70
CA VAL A 175 1.62 -19.95 2.24
C VAL A 175 0.68 -20.01 3.44
N GLY A 176 -0.44 -19.30 3.37
CA GLY A 176 -1.38 -19.11 4.47
C GLY A 176 -1.15 -17.85 5.30
N GLN A 177 -0.03 -17.16 5.12
CA GLN A 177 0.27 -15.91 5.82
C GLN A 177 -0.65 -14.79 5.33
N LYS A 178 -1.21 -14.01 6.28
CA LYS A 178 -2.09 -12.87 5.98
C LYS A 178 -1.33 -11.78 5.24
N VAL A 179 -2.00 -11.19 4.26
CA VAL A 179 -1.53 -10.04 3.49
C VAL A 179 -2.64 -9.02 3.34
N LEU A 180 -2.25 -7.77 3.21
CA LEU A 180 -3.12 -6.65 2.93
C LEU A 180 -2.68 -5.99 1.62
N ALA A 181 -3.63 -5.67 0.76
CA ALA A 181 -3.40 -4.91 -0.46
C ALA A 181 -4.14 -3.58 -0.38
N ILE A 182 -3.42 -2.48 -0.59
CA ILE A 182 -4.00 -1.14 -0.69
C ILE A 182 -3.80 -0.65 -2.12
N GLY A 183 -4.89 -0.30 -2.80
CA GLY A 183 -4.87 0.20 -4.16
C GLY A 183 -5.73 1.44 -4.35
N ASN A 184 -5.41 2.22 -5.39
CA ASN A 184 -6.17 3.40 -5.78
C ASN A 184 -6.31 3.49 -7.31
N PRO A 185 -6.86 2.46 -7.97
CA PRO A 185 -6.86 2.36 -9.44
C PRO A 185 -7.76 3.40 -10.12
N PHE A 186 -8.74 3.94 -9.41
CA PHE A 186 -9.71 4.90 -9.97
C PHE A 186 -9.55 6.33 -9.42
N GLY A 187 -8.61 6.56 -8.50
CA GLY A 187 -8.32 7.88 -7.95
C GLY A 187 -9.35 8.42 -6.96
N PHE A 188 -10.41 7.66 -6.62
CA PHE A 188 -11.47 8.14 -5.74
C PHE A 188 -11.20 7.85 -4.28
N GLU A 189 -11.00 6.59 -3.94
CA GLU A 189 -10.73 6.14 -2.58
C GLU A 189 -9.74 4.98 -2.62
N ARG A 190 -8.91 4.91 -1.57
CA ARG A 190 -7.96 3.81 -1.41
C ARG A 190 -8.71 2.61 -0.87
N THR A 191 -8.72 1.54 -1.65
CA THR A 191 -9.39 0.30 -1.29
C THR A 191 -8.41 -0.61 -0.57
N LEU A 192 -8.79 -1.08 0.61
CA LEU A 192 -8.10 -2.12 1.35
C LEU A 192 -8.72 -3.48 1.02
N THR A 193 -7.88 -4.43 0.68
CA THR A 193 -8.25 -5.83 0.50
C THR A 193 -7.38 -6.70 1.37
N THR A 194 -7.97 -7.68 2.06
CA THR A 194 -7.25 -8.67 2.86
C THR A 194 -7.29 -10.03 2.17
N GLY A 195 -6.21 -10.79 2.32
CA GLY A 195 -6.10 -12.15 1.80
C GLY A 195 -4.96 -12.90 2.46
N ILE A 196 -4.58 -14.00 1.85
CA ILE A 196 -3.45 -14.82 2.31
C ILE A 196 -2.50 -15.07 1.13
N VAL A 197 -1.25 -15.30 1.43
CA VAL A 197 -0.30 -15.85 0.46
C VAL A 197 -0.78 -17.23 0.04
N SER A 198 -1.22 -17.37 -1.22
CA SER A 198 -1.77 -18.62 -1.77
C SER A 198 -0.71 -19.47 -2.46
N GLY A 199 0.43 -18.87 -2.82
CA GLY A 199 1.55 -19.54 -3.47
C GLY A 199 2.76 -18.64 -3.57
N LEU A 200 3.94 -19.26 -3.68
CA LEU A 200 5.23 -18.60 -3.82
C LEU A 200 5.95 -19.10 -5.07
N GLY A 201 6.77 -18.23 -5.66
CA GLY A 201 7.61 -18.58 -6.82
C GLY A 201 6.82 -18.95 -8.08
N ARG A 202 5.58 -18.48 -8.22
CA ARG A 202 4.74 -18.81 -9.38
C ARG A 202 5.04 -17.90 -10.56
N PRO A 203 5.26 -18.47 -11.77
CA PRO A 203 5.35 -17.67 -12.97
C PRO A 203 3.94 -17.20 -13.40
N ILE A 204 3.82 -15.94 -13.78
CA ILE A 204 2.61 -15.36 -14.36
C ILE A 204 2.96 -14.82 -15.74
N LYS A 205 2.07 -15.03 -16.70
CA LYS A 205 2.20 -14.47 -18.03
C LYS A 205 1.36 -13.18 -18.11
N ASN A 206 2.01 -12.06 -18.39
CA ASN A 206 1.32 -10.79 -18.56
C ASN A 206 0.61 -10.69 -19.93
N SER A 207 -0.12 -9.58 -20.17
CA SER A 207 -0.84 -9.31 -21.41
C SER A 207 0.06 -9.29 -22.66
N ASN A 208 1.34 -8.94 -22.49
CA ASN A 208 2.34 -8.87 -23.56
C ASN A 208 3.08 -10.22 -23.78
N ASN A 209 2.56 -11.33 -23.21
CA ASN A 209 3.15 -12.66 -23.26
C ASN A 209 4.54 -12.79 -22.58
N VAL A 210 4.96 -11.81 -21.78
CA VAL A 210 6.16 -11.89 -20.96
C VAL A 210 5.88 -12.72 -19.72
N ILE A 211 6.78 -13.64 -19.37
CA ILE A 211 6.66 -14.46 -18.17
C ILE A 211 7.37 -13.74 -17.04
N ILE A 212 6.60 -13.23 -16.08
CA ILE A 212 7.09 -12.69 -14.82
C ILE A 212 7.27 -13.86 -13.86
N ARG A 213 8.48 -13.98 -13.28
CA ARG A 213 8.85 -15.09 -12.40
C ARG A 213 8.77 -14.69 -10.94
N ASP A 214 8.82 -15.70 -10.07
CA ASP A 214 8.94 -15.54 -8.61
C ASP A 214 7.84 -14.69 -7.97
N MET A 215 6.63 -14.75 -8.55
CA MET A 215 5.48 -14.01 -8.06
C MET A 215 4.92 -14.65 -6.78
N ILE A 216 4.51 -13.77 -5.86
CA ILE A 216 3.70 -14.09 -4.67
C ILE A 216 2.24 -14.03 -5.10
N GLN A 217 1.51 -15.13 -4.90
CA GLN A 217 0.09 -15.23 -5.23
C GLN A 217 -0.75 -15.07 -3.97
#